data_1f6c97f7634164dcb6e809f35a0bbf7a
#
_entry.id   1f6c97f7634164dcb6e809f35a0bbf7a
#
_cell.length_a   1.000
_cell.length_b   1.000
_cell.length_c   1.000
_cell.angle_alpha   90.00
_cell.angle_beta   90.00
_cell.angle_gamma   90.00
#
_symmetry.space_group_name_H-M   'P 1'
#
loop_
_entity.id
_entity.type
_entity.pdbx_description
1 polymer ?
#
loop_
_entity_poly.entity_id
_entity_poly.type
_entity_poly.pdbx_seq_one_letter_code
_entity_poly.pdbx_strand_id
1 'polypeptide(L)'
;MSKRILITGAASGFGKIAAFDLAKKGHKVIATAQVYPQMSDLIREAKEQGIELTVDKLDVTNATDIAYITRKYDIDILISNAGIMEGGPVAEQPLDLIRSMFDVNVFGGLQLAQGFIKKFVDEKRPGKIVFTTSMGELWTVPYVAAYCASKHAMGSIAEGLKTELAPFNIKIATCNPGIFGTGFNDRGVDTISRWYDPETNFTPSSAFDDTAEALANQLDPQSMAECIVDVALDENSNFRNVHPKETEDFVKQLQADAWTAKS
;
A
#
# COMPACT_ATOMS: atom_id res chain seq x y z
N MET A 1 9.06 24.02 -2.22
CA MET A 1 9.94 23.60 -3.33
C MET A 1 9.37 22.37 -4.02
N SER A 2 9.54 22.23 -5.34
CA SER A 2 9.11 21.02 -6.05
C SER A 2 9.95 19.81 -5.64
N LYS A 3 9.32 18.67 -5.33
CA LYS A 3 9.96 17.39 -5.00
C LYS A 3 9.82 16.44 -6.18
N ARG A 4 10.74 15.47 -6.29
CA ARG A 4 10.68 14.34 -7.22
C ARG A 4 10.11 13.15 -6.45
N ILE A 5 8.94 12.66 -6.87
CA ILE A 5 8.17 11.67 -6.10
C ILE A 5 7.86 10.48 -6.99
N LEU A 6 8.22 9.29 -6.54
CA LEU A 6 7.83 8.04 -7.21
C LEU A 6 6.70 7.38 -6.43
N ILE A 7 5.67 6.95 -7.15
CA ILE A 7 4.51 6.26 -6.59
C ILE A 7 4.35 4.91 -7.29
N THR A 8 4.27 3.83 -6.51
CA THR A 8 3.98 2.50 -7.04
C THR A 8 2.49 2.20 -7.03
N GLY A 9 2.03 1.40 -8.01
CA GLY A 9 0.61 1.04 -8.11
C GLY A 9 -0.29 2.23 -8.43
N ALA A 10 0.21 3.17 -9.25
CA ALA A 10 -0.50 4.41 -9.58
C ALA A 10 -1.55 4.25 -10.71
N ALA A 11 -1.83 3.04 -11.15
CA ALA A 11 -2.84 2.80 -12.18
C ALA A 11 -4.29 2.95 -11.68
N SER A 12 -4.52 2.88 -10.37
CA SER A 12 -5.84 2.95 -9.76
C SER A 12 -5.79 3.39 -8.30
N GLY A 13 -6.96 3.57 -7.68
CA GLY A 13 -7.11 3.82 -6.24
C GLY A 13 -6.27 4.97 -5.72
N PHE A 14 -5.77 4.84 -4.50
CA PHE A 14 -5.00 5.88 -3.82
C PHE A 14 -3.76 6.33 -4.60
N GLY A 15 -3.05 5.37 -5.21
CA GLY A 15 -1.84 5.67 -5.97
C GLY A 15 -2.10 6.61 -7.14
N LYS A 16 -3.19 6.41 -7.89
CA LYS A 16 -3.58 7.29 -9.01
C LYS A 16 -3.99 8.67 -8.50
N ILE A 17 -4.87 8.72 -7.50
CA ILE A 17 -5.38 9.98 -6.96
C ILE A 17 -4.22 10.81 -6.40
N ALA A 18 -3.36 10.20 -5.56
CA ALA A 18 -2.20 10.89 -4.98
C ALA A 18 -1.19 11.35 -6.04
N ALA A 19 -0.97 10.55 -7.12
CA ALA A 19 -0.11 10.96 -8.22
C ALA A 19 -0.62 12.22 -8.92
N PHE A 20 -1.92 12.28 -9.19
CA PHE A 20 -2.55 13.41 -9.83
C PHE A 20 -2.53 14.65 -8.93
N ASP A 21 -2.85 14.49 -7.65
CA ASP A 21 -2.86 15.60 -6.69
C ASP A 21 -1.46 16.18 -6.46
N LEU A 22 -0.44 15.34 -6.37
CA LEU A 22 0.95 15.79 -6.27
C LEU A 22 1.42 16.52 -7.52
N ALA A 23 1.04 16.05 -8.72
CA ALA A 23 1.36 16.72 -9.97
C ALA A 23 0.64 18.07 -10.08
N LYS A 24 -0.64 18.17 -9.72
CA LYS A 24 -1.40 19.45 -9.63
C LYS A 24 -0.77 20.44 -8.64
N LYS A 25 -0.14 19.94 -7.57
CA LYS A 25 0.62 20.76 -6.60
C LYS A 25 2.01 21.20 -7.13
N GLY A 26 2.37 20.83 -8.36
CA GLY A 26 3.63 21.25 -9.03
C GLY A 26 4.86 20.40 -8.67
N HIS A 27 4.66 19.18 -8.15
CA HIS A 27 5.73 18.22 -7.93
C HIS A 27 6.05 17.43 -9.21
N LYS A 28 7.29 16.93 -9.33
CA LYS A 28 7.71 16.03 -10.42
C LYS A 28 7.35 14.60 -10.04
N VAL A 29 6.25 14.08 -10.59
CA VAL A 29 5.72 12.76 -10.22
C VAL A 29 6.12 11.71 -11.26
N ILE A 30 6.66 10.59 -10.77
CA ILE A 30 6.86 9.35 -11.51
C ILE A 30 5.80 8.36 -11.01
N ALA A 31 4.76 8.16 -11.80
CA ALA A 31 3.66 7.24 -11.52
C ALA A 31 3.95 5.90 -12.19
N THR A 32 4.00 4.80 -11.43
CA THR A 32 4.32 3.51 -12.01
C THR A 32 3.13 2.55 -12.02
N ALA A 33 3.04 1.75 -13.08
CA ALA A 33 2.02 0.74 -13.30
C ALA A 33 2.64 -0.61 -13.65
N GLN A 34 1.95 -1.70 -13.31
CA GLN A 34 2.49 -3.05 -13.45
C GLN A 34 2.61 -3.49 -14.92
N VAL A 35 1.65 -3.13 -15.76
CA VAL A 35 1.57 -3.57 -17.14
C VAL A 35 1.30 -2.41 -18.11
N TYR A 36 1.68 -2.58 -19.38
CA TYR A 36 1.55 -1.53 -20.40
C TYR A 36 0.12 -1.01 -20.61
N PRO A 37 -0.95 -1.83 -20.62
CA PRO A 37 -2.31 -1.29 -20.73
C PRO A 37 -2.65 -0.28 -19.64
N GLN A 38 -2.27 -0.57 -18.37
CA GLN A 38 -2.48 0.34 -17.26
C GLN A 38 -1.71 1.67 -17.43
N MET A 39 -0.49 1.61 -17.99
CA MET A 39 0.27 2.82 -18.32
C MET A 39 -0.44 3.67 -19.35
N SER A 40 -0.94 3.03 -20.41
CA SER A 40 -1.65 3.72 -21.50
C SER A 40 -2.90 4.42 -20.99
N ASP A 41 -3.67 3.76 -20.13
CA ASP A 41 -4.85 4.34 -19.51
C ASP A 41 -4.49 5.54 -18.61
N LEU A 42 -3.46 5.38 -17.76
CA LEU A 42 -3.00 6.46 -16.89
C LEU A 42 -2.50 7.68 -17.66
N ILE A 43 -1.76 7.48 -18.75
CA ILE A 43 -1.29 8.56 -19.64
C ILE A 43 -2.47 9.27 -20.29
N ARG A 44 -3.46 8.52 -20.78
CA ARG A 44 -4.68 9.09 -21.40
C ARG A 44 -5.44 9.94 -20.39
N GLU A 45 -5.72 9.40 -19.19
CA GLU A 45 -6.46 10.12 -18.15
C GLU A 45 -5.74 11.38 -17.68
N ALA A 46 -4.41 11.32 -17.49
CA ALA A 46 -3.61 12.47 -17.13
C ALA A 46 -3.68 13.57 -18.19
N LYS A 47 -3.58 13.19 -19.48
CA LYS A 47 -3.69 14.12 -20.60
C LYS A 47 -5.07 14.80 -20.69
N GLU A 48 -6.14 14.01 -20.51
CA GLU A 48 -7.52 14.52 -20.52
C GLU A 48 -7.75 15.54 -19.40
N GLN A 49 -7.09 15.39 -18.25
CA GLN A 49 -7.17 16.31 -17.12
C GLN A 49 -6.11 17.44 -17.16
N GLY A 50 -5.25 17.49 -18.18
CA GLY A 50 -4.17 18.48 -18.28
C GLY A 50 -3.10 18.32 -17.19
N ILE A 51 -2.89 17.09 -16.69
CA ILE A 51 -1.94 16.77 -15.65
C ILE A 51 -0.63 16.28 -16.29
N GLU A 52 0.47 16.92 -15.93
CA GLU A 52 1.81 16.53 -16.38
C GLU A 52 2.47 15.62 -15.34
N LEU A 53 2.73 14.36 -15.73
CA LEU A 53 3.49 13.39 -14.92
C LEU A 53 4.24 12.41 -15.82
N THR A 54 5.27 11.78 -15.27
CA THR A 54 6.00 10.71 -15.94
C THR A 54 5.32 9.37 -15.61
N VAL A 55 5.06 8.54 -16.61
CA VAL A 55 4.54 7.18 -16.39
C VAL A 55 5.59 6.16 -16.81
N ASP A 56 5.85 5.16 -15.95
CA ASP A 56 6.77 4.07 -16.28
C ASP A 56 6.25 2.71 -15.79
N LYS A 57 6.81 1.64 -16.39
CA LYS A 57 6.47 0.27 -16.00
C LYS A 57 7.24 -0.13 -14.73
N LEU A 58 6.53 -0.68 -13.76
CA LEU A 58 7.12 -1.33 -12.60
C LEU A 58 6.21 -2.44 -12.08
N ASP A 59 6.62 -3.68 -12.29
CA ASP A 59 6.15 -4.80 -11.51
C ASP A 59 7.06 -4.95 -10.29
N VAL A 60 6.53 -4.73 -9.09
CA VAL A 60 7.31 -4.79 -7.85
C VAL A 60 7.80 -6.18 -7.50
N THR A 61 7.31 -7.22 -8.18
CA THR A 61 7.81 -8.60 -8.04
C THR A 61 8.95 -8.92 -9.03
N ASN A 62 9.24 -7.99 -9.96
CA ASN A 62 10.27 -8.18 -10.97
C ASN A 62 11.54 -7.41 -10.61
N ALA A 63 12.59 -8.14 -10.21
CA ALA A 63 13.86 -7.54 -9.82
C ALA A 63 14.52 -6.70 -10.93
N THR A 64 14.28 -7.04 -12.21
CA THR A 64 14.81 -6.27 -13.36
C THR A 64 14.10 -4.93 -13.48
N ASP A 65 12.77 -4.89 -13.32
CA ASP A 65 12.00 -3.64 -13.32
C ASP A 65 12.46 -2.75 -12.15
N ILE A 66 12.61 -3.32 -10.95
CA ILE A 66 13.08 -2.57 -9.76
C ILE A 66 14.47 -1.98 -10.00
N ALA A 67 15.41 -2.78 -10.50
CA ALA A 67 16.77 -2.32 -10.79
C ALA A 67 16.80 -1.22 -11.87
N TYR A 68 15.94 -1.36 -12.90
CA TYR A 68 15.80 -0.35 -13.95
C TYR A 68 15.27 0.98 -13.38
N ILE A 69 14.18 0.96 -12.66
CA ILE A 69 13.53 2.14 -12.06
C ILE A 69 14.47 2.85 -11.08
N THR A 70 15.10 2.08 -10.19
CA THR A 70 16.03 2.64 -9.19
C THR A 70 17.24 3.31 -9.87
N ARG A 71 17.77 2.75 -10.95
CA ARG A 71 18.87 3.35 -11.69
C ARG A 71 18.44 4.58 -12.49
N LYS A 72 17.25 4.56 -13.08
CA LYS A 72 16.75 5.60 -13.99
C LYS A 72 16.38 6.90 -13.28
N TYR A 73 15.82 6.79 -12.08
CA TYR A 73 15.24 7.94 -11.40
C TYR A 73 15.99 8.34 -10.14
N ASP A 74 16.18 9.66 -9.98
CA ASP A 74 16.56 10.29 -8.72
C ASP A 74 15.31 10.90 -8.12
N ILE A 75 14.93 10.41 -6.94
CA ILE A 75 13.73 10.84 -6.23
C ILE A 75 14.08 11.45 -4.87
N ASP A 76 13.17 12.23 -4.33
CA ASP A 76 13.26 12.76 -2.97
C ASP A 76 12.33 11.98 -2.03
N ILE A 77 11.22 11.44 -2.60
CA ILE A 77 10.19 10.71 -1.86
C ILE A 77 9.77 9.46 -2.65
N LEU A 78 9.72 8.32 -1.96
CA LEU A 78 9.08 7.10 -2.44
C LEU A 78 7.73 6.92 -1.73
N ILE A 79 6.64 6.78 -2.48
CA ILE A 79 5.35 6.30 -1.97
C ILE A 79 5.19 4.86 -2.46
N SER A 80 5.49 3.91 -1.58
CA SER A 80 5.34 2.48 -1.84
C SER A 80 3.89 2.07 -1.57
N ASN A 81 3.06 2.14 -2.61
CA ASN A 81 1.62 1.94 -2.51
C ASN A 81 1.12 0.66 -3.19
N ALA A 82 1.86 0.08 -4.12
CA ALA A 82 1.47 -1.18 -4.77
C ALA A 82 1.16 -2.28 -3.75
N GLY A 83 0.06 -2.99 -3.96
CA GLY A 83 -0.37 -4.08 -3.09
C GLY A 83 -1.49 -4.89 -3.70
N ILE A 84 -1.66 -6.10 -3.17
CA ILE A 84 -2.77 -7.00 -3.50
C ILE A 84 -3.40 -7.56 -2.22
N MET A 85 -4.63 -8.03 -2.33
CA MET A 85 -5.34 -8.72 -1.28
C MET A 85 -6.01 -9.99 -1.85
N GLU A 86 -5.86 -11.09 -1.13
CA GLU A 86 -6.52 -12.36 -1.38
C GLU A 86 -7.27 -12.74 -0.09
N GLY A 87 -8.60 -12.85 -0.17
CA GLY A 87 -9.43 -13.22 0.96
C GLY A 87 -9.58 -14.74 1.14
N GLY A 88 -10.16 -15.10 2.28
CA GLY A 88 -10.57 -16.46 2.62
C GLY A 88 -10.08 -16.92 3.99
N PRO A 89 -10.62 -18.05 4.49
CA PRO A 89 -10.18 -18.65 5.74
C PRO A 89 -8.74 -19.11 5.65
N VAL A 90 -7.86 -18.53 6.46
CA VAL A 90 -6.41 -18.77 6.39
C VAL A 90 -6.03 -20.24 6.60
N ALA A 91 -6.87 -21.02 7.28
CA ALA A 91 -6.64 -22.44 7.48
C ALA A 91 -6.81 -23.29 6.20
N GLU A 92 -7.47 -22.75 5.18
CA GLU A 92 -7.80 -23.43 3.92
C GLU A 92 -7.26 -22.71 2.70
N GLN A 93 -6.83 -21.45 2.86
CA GLN A 93 -6.35 -20.62 1.75
C GLN A 93 -5.10 -21.23 1.10
N PRO A 94 -5.05 -21.35 -0.24
CA PRO A 94 -3.88 -21.86 -0.95
C PRO A 94 -2.62 -21.05 -0.62
N LEU A 95 -1.53 -21.75 -0.24
CA LEU A 95 -0.27 -21.10 0.16
C LEU A 95 0.35 -20.25 -0.94
N ASP A 96 0.11 -20.56 -2.20
CA ASP A 96 0.64 -19.77 -3.31
C ASP A 96 -0.01 -18.38 -3.39
N LEU A 97 -1.29 -18.24 -3.01
CA LEU A 97 -1.94 -16.94 -2.87
C LEU A 97 -1.35 -16.14 -1.71
N ILE A 98 -1.07 -16.82 -0.57
CA ILE A 98 -0.39 -16.19 0.57
C ILE A 98 1.01 -15.71 0.17
N ARG A 99 1.81 -16.55 -0.49
CA ARG A 99 3.15 -16.19 -0.98
C ARG A 99 3.09 -14.99 -1.91
N SER A 100 2.16 -15.00 -2.87
CA SER A 100 1.97 -13.89 -3.81
C SER A 100 1.69 -12.57 -3.11
N MET A 101 0.86 -12.59 -2.04
CA MET A 101 0.64 -11.39 -1.21
C MET A 101 1.94 -10.90 -0.55
N PHE A 102 2.76 -11.80 -0.01
CA PHE A 102 4.05 -11.42 0.58
C PHE A 102 5.03 -10.92 -0.47
N ASP A 103 5.08 -11.52 -1.65
CA ASP A 103 5.95 -11.09 -2.74
C ASP A 103 5.64 -9.65 -3.16
N VAL A 104 4.36 -9.29 -3.29
CA VAL A 104 3.95 -7.94 -3.67
C VAL A 104 4.02 -6.96 -2.49
N ASN A 105 3.33 -7.29 -1.37
CA ASN A 105 3.08 -6.34 -0.28
C ASN A 105 4.30 -6.12 0.62
N VAL A 106 5.23 -7.09 0.67
CA VAL A 106 6.39 -7.07 1.55
C VAL A 106 7.68 -6.98 0.75
N PHE A 107 8.03 -8.05 0.03
CA PHE A 107 9.36 -8.16 -0.59
C PHE A 107 9.55 -7.17 -1.72
N GLY A 108 8.55 -6.96 -2.57
CA GLY A 108 8.62 -6.02 -3.67
C GLY A 108 8.77 -4.56 -3.19
N GLY A 109 7.94 -4.17 -2.22
CA GLY A 109 8.02 -2.83 -1.60
C GLY A 109 9.36 -2.61 -0.90
N LEU A 110 9.84 -3.61 -0.14
CA LEU A 110 11.12 -3.56 0.56
C LEU A 110 12.31 -3.47 -0.42
N GLN A 111 12.34 -4.31 -1.44
CA GLN A 111 13.44 -4.32 -2.42
C GLN A 111 13.56 -2.98 -3.16
N LEU A 112 12.43 -2.39 -3.56
CA LEU A 112 12.42 -1.07 -4.18
C LEU A 112 12.93 -0.01 -3.20
N ALA A 113 12.44 -0.04 -1.95
CA ALA A 113 12.90 0.88 -0.90
C ALA A 113 14.40 0.77 -0.67
N GLN A 114 14.96 -0.44 -0.56
CA GLN A 114 16.40 -0.67 -0.40
C GLN A 114 17.22 -0.04 -1.53
N GLY A 115 16.73 -0.14 -2.76
CA GLY A 115 17.39 0.49 -3.92
C GLY A 115 17.51 2.01 -3.78
N PHE A 116 16.44 2.70 -3.37
CA PHE A 116 16.47 4.14 -3.16
C PHE A 116 17.17 4.55 -1.87
N ILE A 117 17.05 3.78 -0.79
CA ILE A 117 17.81 3.99 0.46
C ILE A 117 19.31 4.01 0.14
N LYS A 118 19.79 3.02 -0.63
CA LYS A 118 21.19 2.98 -1.02
C LYS A 118 21.62 4.25 -1.76
N LYS A 119 20.81 4.76 -2.69
CA LYS A 119 21.10 6.03 -3.39
C LYS A 119 21.14 7.22 -2.43
N PHE A 120 20.16 7.33 -1.52
CA PHE A 120 20.16 8.42 -0.53
C PHE A 120 21.43 8.40 0.32
N VAL A 121 21.85 7.21 0.77
CA VAL A 121 23.07 7.06 1.59
C VAL A 121 24.34 7.36 0.78
N ASP A 122 24.49 6.78 -0.41
CA ASP A 122 25.67 6.98 -1.27
C ASP A 122 25.84 8.46 -1.65
N GLU A 123 24.75 9.15 -1.94
CA GLU A 123 24.71 10.56 -2.32
C GLU A 123 24.68 11.52 -1.11
N LYS A 124 24.66 10.99 0.12
CA LYS A 124 24.61 11.75 1.39
C LYS A 124 23.48 12.78 1.42
N ARG A 125 22.32 12.44 0.89
CA ARG A 125 21.15 13.33 0.84
C ARG A 125 19.97 12.78 1.62
N PRO A 126 19.09 13.65 2.12
CA PRO A 126 17.90 13.22 2.78
C PRO A 126 16.96 12.50 1.80
N GLY A 127 16.10 11.64 2.35
CA GLY A 127 15.04 10.97 1.62
C GLY A 127 13.83 10.70 2.51
N LYS A 128 12.71 10.39 1.88
CA LYS A 128 11.52 9.94 2.62
C LYS A 128 10.89 8.75 1.91
N ILE A 129 10.43 7.77 2.70
CA ILE A 129 9.69 6.62 2.22
C ILE A 129 8.37 6.52 2.99
N VAL A 130 7.27 6.49 2.27
CA VAL A 130 5.92 6.32 2.80
C VAL A 130 5.39 4.97 2.30
N PHE A 131 5.09 4.07 3.22
CA PHE A 131 4.45 2.80 2.88
C PHE A 131 2.94 2.90 3.07
N THR A 132 2.17 2.63 2.03
CA THR A 132 0.73 2.42 2.16
C THR A 132 0.49 1.02 2.68
N THR A 133 0.23 0.93 3.97
CA THR A 133 -0.06 -0.33 4.63
C THR A 133 -1.57 -0.57 4.73
N SER A 134 -2.16 -0.59 5.91
CA SER A 134 -3.59 -0.79 6.15
C SER A 134 -3.88 -0.64 7.65
N MET A 135 -5.14 -0.45 8.05
CA MET A 135 -5.57 -0.76 9.41
C MET A 135 -5.25 -2.23 9.76
N GLY A 136 -5.23 -3.11 8.76
CA GLY A 136 -4.79 -4.51 8.88
C GLY A 136 -3.31 -4.71 9.21
N GLU A 137 -2.48 -3.66 9.26
CA GLU A 137 -1.15 -3.68 9.90
C GLU A 137 -1.24 -3.73 11.44
N LEU A 138 -2.32 -3.21 11.98
CA LEU A 138 -2.46 -2.94 13.42
C LEU A 138 -3.44 -3.89 14.10
N TRP A 139 -4.31 -4.52 13.32
CA TRP A 139 -5.30 -5.49 13.78
C TRP A 139 -5.61 -6.50 12.67
N THR A 140 -5.98 -7.73 13.07
CA THR A 140 -6.28 -8.80 12.10
C THR A 140 -7.78 -8.97 11.93
N VAL A 141 -8.24 -8.81 10.69
CA VAL A 141 -9.63 -9.04 10.29
C VAL A 141 -9.80 -10.53 9.93
N PRO A 142 -10.81 -11.23 10.44
CA PRO A 142 -11.15 -12.59 9.99
C PRO A 142 -11.32 -12.65 8.46
N TYR A 143 -10.99 -13.78 7.87
CA TYR A 143 -11.08 -14.08 6.43
C TYR A 143 -10.22 -13.21 5.50
N VAL A 144 -9.40 -12.32 6.08
CA VAL A 144 -8.32 -11.61 5.37
C VAL A 144 -7.02 -11.64 6.19
N ALA A 145 -6.89 -12.65 7.07
CA ALA A 145 -5.76 -12.74 8.00
C ALA A 145 -4.40 -12.86 7.30
N ALA A 146 -4.30 -13.56 6.18
CA ALA A 146 -3.06 -13.65 5.40
C ALA A 146 -2.64 -12.29 4.81
N TYR A 147 -3.60 -11.49 4.34
CA TYR A 147 -3.35 -10.11 3.93
C TYR A 147 -2.88 -9.26 5.12
N CYS A 148 -3.60 -9.31 6.25
CA CYS A 148 -3.20 -8.59 7.46
C CYS A 148 -1.79 -8.99 7.91
N ALA A 149 -1.42 -10.27 7.85
CA ALA A 149 -0.07 -10.74 8.16
C ALA A 149 0.98 -10.08 7.27
N SER A 150 0.71 -9.94 5.96
CA SER A 150 1.62 -9.23 5.05
C SER A 150 1.76 -7.74 5.41
N LYS A 151 0.68 -7.09 5.84
CA LYS A 151 0.71 -5.68 6.27
C LYS A 151 1.38 -5.50 7.64
N HIS A 152 1.18 -6.42 8.59
CA HIS A 152 1.93 -6.45 9.86
C HIS A 152 3.44 -6.61 9.61
N ALA A 153 3.82 -7.52 8.71
CA ALA A 153 5.22 -7.72 8.34
C ALA A 153 5.83 -6.43 7.78
N MET A 154 5.14 -5.76 6.86
CA MET A 154 5.62 -4.49 6.29
C MET A 154 5.69 -3.38 7.34
N GLY A 155 4.72 -3.29 8.24
CA GLY A 155 4.70 -2.31 9.33
C GLY A 155 5.88 -2.52 10.30
N SER A 156 6.18 -3.76 10.66
CA SER A 156 7.35 -4.11 11.49
C SER A 156 8.66 -3.72 10.81
N ILE A 157 8.80 -4.02 9.51
CA ILE A 157 9.98 -3.64 8.70
C ILE A 157 10.10 -2.10 8.67
N ALA A 158 9.01 -1.38 8.43
CA ALA A 158 9.02 0.08 8.41
C ALA A 158 9.43 0.69 9.75
N GLU A 159 9.00 0.10 10.87
CA GLU A 159 9.40 0.53 12.21
C GLU A 159 10.90 0.33 12.48
N GLY A 160 11.46 -0.80 12.05
CA GLY A 160 12.91 -1.04 12.07
C GLY A 160 13.67 -0.02 11.22
N LEU A 161 13.28 0.13 9.95
CA LEU A 161 13.88 1.09 9.04
C LEU A 161 13.85 2.53 9.57
N LYS A 162 12.77 2.95 10.22
CA LYS A 162 12.68 4.28 10.84
C LYS A 162 13.84 4.55 11.81
N THR A 163 14.16 3.57 12.63
CA THR A 163 15.22 3.70 13.64
C THR A 163 16.61 3.57 13.02
N GLU A 164 16.79 2.59 12.14
CA GLU A 164 18.06 2.30 11.47
C GLU A 164 18.52 3.42 10.54
N LEU A 165 17.58 4.13 9.89
CA LEU A 165 17.88 5.14 8.89
C LEU A 165 17.89 6.58 9.43
N ALA A 166 17.52 6.79 10.69
CA ALA A 166 17.56 8.10 11.33
C ALA A 166 18.97 8.78 11.25
N PRO A 167 20.09 8.05 11.44
CA PRO A 167 21.42 8.63 11.30
C PRO A 167 21.77 9.13 9.89
N PHE A 168 21.06 8.64 8.87
CA PHE A 168 21.25 9.02 7.46
C PHE A 168 20.26 10.11 7.01
N ASN A 169 19.46 10.66 7.93
CA ASN A 169 18.41 11.65 7.61
C ASN A 169 17.41 11.15 6.56
N ILE A 170 17.07 9.85 6.63
CA ILE A 170 16.04 9.23 5.80
C ILE A 170 14.82 8.97 6.70
N LYS A 171 13.68 9.52 6.30
CA LYS A 171 12.43 9.45 7.06
C LYS A 171 11.55 8.31 6.55
N ILE A 172 10.93 7.61 7.48
CA ILE A 172 9.99 6.52 7.18
C ILE A 172 8.64 6.84 7.82
N ALA A 173 7.56 6.64 7.07
CA ALA A 173 6.19 6.73 7.59
C ALA A 173 5.33 5.63 7.00
N THR A 174 4.25 5.27 7.71
CA THR A 174 3.18 4.42 7.20
C THR A 174 1.88 5.22 7.09
N CYS A 175 1.11 4.94 6.04
CA CYS A 175 -0.27 5.35 5.90
C CYS A 175 -1.14 4.10 6.04
N ASN A 176 -2.10 4.14 6.95
CA ASN A 176 -2.89 3.01 7.37
C ASN A 176 -4.37 3.24 7.03
N PRO A 177 -4.80 2.96 5.78
CA PRO A 177 -6.19 3.12 5.38
C PRO A 177 -7.15 2.24 6.17
N GLY A 178 -8.34 2.77 6.48
CA GLY A 178 -9.52 2.00 6.78
C GLY A 178 -10.11 1.36 5.52
N ILE A 179 -11.44 1.27 5.41
CA ILE A 179 -12.14 0.64 4.28
C ILE A 179 -12.59 1.71 3.30
N PHE A 180 -11.99 1.73 2.12
CA PHE A 180 -12.22 2.74 1.07
C PHE A 180 -12.61 2.13 -0.27
N GLY A 181 -13.51 2.81 -1.01
CA GLY A 181 -14.05 2.39 -2.29
C GLY A 181 -13.08 2.57 -3.47
N THR A 182 -12.02 1.78 -3.50
CA THR A 182 -11.02 1.79 -4.58
C THR A 182 -11.15 0.60 -5.53
N GLY A 183 -12.06 -0.33 -5.26
CA GLY A 183 -12.13 -1.65 -5.89
C GLY A 183 -11.06 -2.62 -5.41
N PHE A 184 -10.21 -2.24 -4.46
CA PHE A 184 -9.16 -3.11 -3.89
C PHE A 184 -9.77 -4.18 -2.98
N ASN A 185 -10.66 -3.76 -2.07
CA ASN A 185 -11.33 -4.67 -1.15
C ASN A 185 -12.28 -5.60 -1.90
N ASP A 186 -13.02 -5.05 -2.88
CA ASP A 186 -13.95 -5.83 -3.71
C ASP A 186 -13.23 -6.98 -4.42
N ARG A 187 -12.09 -6.69 -5.04
CA ARG A 187 -11.26 -7.74 -5.68
C ARG A 187 -10.75 -8.77 -4.69
N GLY A 188 -10.32 -8.33 -3.49
CA GLY A 188 -9.82 -9.22 -2.46
C GLY A 188 -10.86 -10.23 -1.99
N VAL A 189 -12.12 -9.81 -1.91
CA VAL A 189 -13.24 -10.71 -1.57
C VAL A 189 -13.63 -11.58 -2.76
N ASP A 190 -13.70 -11.03 -3.99
CA ASP A 190 -14.01 -11.78 -5.20
C ASP A 190 -13.04 -12.95 -5.44
N THR A 191 -11.78 -12.82 -5.00
CA THR A 191 -10.78 -13.90 -5.17
C THR A 191 -11.13 -15.18 -4.43
N ILE A 192 -11.93 -15.13 -3.37
CA ILE A 192 -12.40 -16.32 -2.64
C ILE A 192 -13.13 -17.25 -3.61
N SER A 193 -13.98 -16.71 -4.49
CA SER A 193 -14.76 -17.48 -5.47
C SER A 193 -13.93 -18.31 -6.45
N ARG A 194 -12.63 -18.02 -6.57
CA ARG A 194 -11.72 -18.69 -7.51
C ARG A 194 -11.15 -20.00 -7.01
N TRP A 195 -11.14 -20.21 -5.69
CA TRP A 195 -10.51 -21.37 -5.09
C TRP A 195 -11.38 -22.06 -4.03
N TYR A 196 -12.33 -21.35 -3.43
CA TYR A 196 -13.20 -21.89 -2.40
C TYR A 196 -14.31 -22.76 -3.04
N ASP A 197 -14.49 -23.95 -2.49
CA ASP A 197 -15.53 -24.91 -2.88
C ASP A 197 -16.30 -25.34 -1.64
N PRO A 198 -17.59 -25.00 -1.51
CA PRO A 198 -18.40 -25.34 -0.34
C PRO A 198 -18.60 -26.84 -0.11
N GLU A 199 -18.31 -27.71 -1.12
CA GLU A 199 -18.40 -29.17 -0.96
C GLU A 199 -17.14 -29.76 -0.34
N THR A 200 -16.00 -29.08 -0.44
CA THR A 200 -14.70 -29.60 0.00
C THR A 200 -14.08 -28.80 1.15
N ASN A 201 -14.37 -27.50 1.23
CA ASN A 201 -13.91 -26.67 2.32
C ASN A 201 -14.78 -26.84 3.57
N PHE A 202 -14.14 -26.85 4.76
CA PHE A 202 -14.88 -26.99 6.02
C PHE A 202 -15.47 -25.67 6.54
N THR A 203 -14.97 -24.51 6.13
CA THR A 203 -15.55 -23.21 6.47
C THR A 203 -16.87 -23.01 5.71
N PRO A 204 -18.01 -22.79 6.38
CA PRO A 204 -19.27 -22.58 5.66
C PRO A 204 -19.27 -21.26 4.87
N SER A 205 -19.91 -21.23 3.70
CA SER A 205 -19.99 -20.02 2.85
C SER A 205 -20.62 -18.82 3.56
N SER A 206 -21.57 -19.05 4.48
CA SER A 206 -22.20 -18.01 5.30
C SER A 206 -21.21 -17.23 6.19
N ALA A 207 -20.00 -17.78 6.43
CA ALA A 207 -18.96 -17.08 7.17
C ALA A 207 -18.42 -15.84 6.44
N PHE A 208 -18.73 -15.69 5.15
CA PHE A 208 -18.28 -14.54 4.33
C PHE A 208 -19.34 -13.44 4.19
N ASP A 209 -20.57 -13.66 4.71
CA ASP A 209 -21.69 -12.73 4.58
C ASP A 209 -21.37 -11.35 5.21
N ASP A 210 -20.76 -11.34 6.41
CA ASP A 210 -20.35 -10.12 7.10
C ASP A 210 -19.29 -9.32 6.31
N THR A 211 -18.47 -10.01 5.53
CA THR A 211 -17.45 -9.36 4.68
C THR A 211 -18.11 -8.59 3.53
N ALA A 212 -19.15 -9.15 2.94
CA ALA A 212 -19.92 -8.47 1.90
C ALA A 212 -20.65 -7.22 2.44
N GLU A 213 -21.17 -7.27 3.66
CA GLU A 213 -21.81 -6.12 4.32
C GLU A 213 -20.79 -5.00 4.60
N ALA A 214 -19.58 -5.35 5.04
CA ALA A 214 -18.51 -4.37 5.28
C ALA A 214 -18.10 -3.62 4.00
N LEU A 215 -18.23 -4.22 2.81
CA LEU A 215 -17.96 -3.57 1.52
C LEU A 215 -19.06 -2.60 1.09
N ALA A 216 -20.27 -2.70 1.62
CA ALA A 216 -21.39 -1.83 1.24
C ALA A 216 -21.19 -0.35 1.64
N ASN A 217 -20.37 -0.09 2.66
CA ASN A 217 -20.16 1.23 3.25
C ASN A 217 -18.71 1.72 3.15
N GLN A 218 -18.07 1.52 2.01
CA GLN A 218 -16.70 1.99 1.78
C GLN A 218 -16.65 3.51 1.66
N LEU A 219 -15.60 4.11 2.25
CA LEU A 219 -15.38 5.55 2.26
C LEU A 219 -14.87 6.07 0.91
N ASP A 220 -14.98 7.41 0.70
CA ASP A 220 -14.42 8.07 -0.46
C ASP A 220 -12.88 8.00 -0.43
N PRO A 221 -12.23 7.42 -1.47
CA PRO A 221 -10.78 7.27 -1.53
C PRO A 221 -10.02 8.60 -1.60
N GLN A 222 -10.65 9.71 -1.97
CA GLN A 222 -10.02 11.01 -2.08
C GLN A 222 -9.39 11.43 -0.74
N SER A 223 -10.12 11.29 0.37
CA SER A 223 -9.65 11.71 1.69
C SER A 223 -8.40 10.95 2.15
N MET A 224 -8.30 9.66 1.82
CA MET A 224 -7.10 8.87 2.12
C MET A 224 -5.93 9.23 1.20
N ALA A 225 -6.19 9.51 -0.06
CA ALA A 225 -5.14 9.97 -0.98
C ALA A 225 -4.57 11.33 -0.53
N GLU A 226 -5.40 12.25 -0.07
CA GLU A 226 -4.98 13.51 0.56
C GLU A 226 -4.10 13.26 1.79
N CYS A 227 -4.49 12.35 2.67
CA CYS A 227 -3.67 11.94 3.80
C CYS A 227 -2.29 11.42 3.35
N ILE A 228 -2.22 10.57 2.33
CA ILE A 228 -0.95 10.08 1.77
C ILE A 228 -0.10 11.23 1.24
N VAL A 229 -0.70 12.19 0.52
CA VAL A 229 -0.02 13.38 -0.01
C VAL A 229 0.53 14.23 1.13
N ASP A 230 -0.28 14.51 2.14
CA ASP A 230 0.13 15.33 3.28
C ASP A 230 1.25 14.66 4.06
N VAL A 231 1.14 13.37 4.36
CA VAL A 231 2.20 12.59 5.01
C VAL A 231 3.48 12.61 4.20
N ALA A 232 3.39 12.48 2.87
CA ALA A 232 4.57 12.51 2.01
C ALA A 232 5.28 13.86 2.01
N LEU A 233 4.54 14.96 2.05
CA LEU A 233 5.08 16.32 1.96
C LEU A 233 5.48 16.92 3.31
N ASP A 234 4.82 16.52 4.40
CA ASP A 234 5.12 17.03 5.75
C ASP A 234 6.40 16.41 6.30
N GLU A 235 7.43 17.23 6.46
CA GLU A 235 8.72 16.82 7.04
C GLU A 235 8.60 16.33 8.50
N ASN A 236 7.51 16.65 9.19
CA ASN A 236 7.25 16.31 10.60
C ASN A 236 6.06 15.35 10.78
N SER A 237 5.64 14.67 9.72
CA SER A 237 4.54 13.71 9.82
C SER A 237 4.81 12.62 10.86
N ASN A 238 3.75 12.10 11.45
CA ASN A 238 3.86 10.94 12.33
C ASN A 238 4.43 9.73 11.59
N PHE A 239 4.97 8.78 12.34
CA PHE A 239 5.37 7.48 11.76
C PHE A 239 4.15 6.70 11.27
N ARG A 240 3.10 6.54 12.11
CA ARG A 240 1.83 5.90 11.76
C ARG A 240 0.74 6.95 11.53
N ASN A 241 0.04 6.83 10.41
CA ASN A 241 -1.01 7.75 9.99
C ASN A 241 -2.25 6.95 9.60
N VAL A 242 -3.07 6.65 10.59
CA VAL A 242 -4.33 5.92 10.41
C VAL A 242 -5.42 6.89 9.97
N HIS A 243 -6.15 6.56 8.91
CA HIS A 243 -7.22 7.40 8.40
C HIS A 243 -8.43 6.53 7.97
N PRO A 244 -9.66 6.95 8.30
CA PRO A 244 -10.01 8.14 9.07
C PRO A 244 -9.70 7.98 10.58
N LYS A 245 -9.93 9.06 11.35
CA LYS A 245 -9.64 9.10 12.79
C LYS A 245 -10.43 8.06 13.58
N GLU A 246 -11.66 7.79 13.19
CA GLU A 246 -12.52 6.78 13.81
C GLU A 246 -11.90 5.38 13.68
N THR A 247 -11.22 5.10 12.56
CA THR A 247 -10.48 3.84 12.37
C THR A 247 -9.30 3.75 13.33
N GLU A 248 -8.59 4.85 13.61
CA GLU A 248 -7.50 4.87 14.58
C GLU A 248 -7.99 4.53 15.98
N ASP A 249 -9.07 5.15 16.41
CA ASP A 249 -9.63 4.95 17.74
C ASP A 249 -10.18 3.52 17.90
N PHE A 250 -10.83 2.99 16.86
CA PHE A 250 -11.31 1.61 16.79
C PHE A 250 -10.15 0.59 16.92
N VAL A 251 -9.09 0.77 16.15
CA VAL A 251 -7.93 -0.14 16.19
C VAL A 251 -7.23 -0.11 17.54
N LYS A 252 -7.06 1.07 18.17
CA LYS A 252 -6.49 1.19 19.51
C LYS A 252 -7.30 0.43 20.55
N GLN A 253 -8.64 0.49 20.48
CA GLN A 253 -9.50 -0.27 21.36
C GLN A 253 -9.31 -1.77 21.17
N LEU A 254 -9.31 -2.26 19.91
CA LEU A 254 -9.10 -3.67 19.61
C LEU A 254 -7.74 -4.20 20.09
N GLN A 255 -6.69 -3.39 19.93
CA GLN A 255 -5.37 -3.74 20.46
C GLN A 255 -5.35 -3.85 21.98
N ALA A 256 -6.03 -2.95 22.69
CA ALA A 256 -6.16 -3.00 24.14
C ALA A 256 -6.92 -4.26 24.59
N ASP A 257 -8.02 -4.57 23.92
CA ASP A 257 -8.86 -5.73 24.23
C ASP A 257 -8.13 -7.06 23.99
N ALA A 258 -7.25 -7.10 22.99
CA ALA A 258 -6.48 -8.31 22.64
C ALA A 258 -5.59 -8.82 23.81
N TRP A 259 -5.13 -7.95 24.72
CA TRP A 259 -4.31 -8.33 25.87
C TRP A 259 -5.09 -9.12 26.93
N THR A 260 -6.41 -9.05 26.92
CA THR A 260 -7.29 -9.74 27.87
C THR A 260 -8.18 -10.79 27.21
N ALA A 261 -8.09 -10.93 25.89
CA ALA A 261 -8.85 -11.91 25.12
C ALA A 261 -8.49 -13.34 25.57
N LYS A 262 -9.54 -14.18 25.68
CA LYS A 262 -9.38 -15.61 25.94
C LYS A 262 -9.34 -16.38 24.63
N SER A 263 -8.60 -17.48 24.63
CA SER A 263 -8.54 -18.43 23.50
C SER A 263 -9.82 -19.22 23.33
#